data_5588fe120049ec2b69a701787cf74312
#
_entry.id   5588fe120049ec2b69a701787cf74312
#
_cell.length_a   1.000
_cell.length_b   1.000
_cell.length_c   1.000
_cell.angle_alpha   90.00
_cell.angle_beta   90.00
_cell.angle_gamma   90.00
#
_symmetry.space_group_name_H-M   'P 1'
#
loop_
_entity.id
_entity.type
_entity.pdbx_description
1 polymer ?
#
loop_
_entity_poly.entity_id
_entity_poly.type
_entity_poly.pdbx_seq_one_letter_code
_entity_poly.pdbx_strand_id
1 'polypeptide(L)'
;MTTHDAHHTSGHDHGPAVRHEHGYALRDDESVWDARYSELDRVWSGEPNLALTVEAATLAPGRALDVGCGEGADAVWLATRGWEVTALDPSGVALARARAAAESVRVSVRWVHAGLAEADLPVGGFDLVSVFYPALDLETGPVGRLASLVAPGGTLLFVHHAEVDRERALEHGFDPDLLLSPEGMAAGLGDGWSVTGPEKRPRSVSGGAGAHHHDDLVVRAVRTTDT
;
A
#
# COMPACT_ATOMS: atom_id res chain seq x y z
N MET A 1 -58.66 -24.56 7.33
CA MET A 1 -57.50 -24.92 8.19
C MET A 1 -56.26 -24.67 7.35
N THR A 2 -55.72 -23.49 7.48
CA THR A 2 -54.63 -22.97 6.68
C THR A 2 -53.39 -22.93 7.56
N THR A 3 -52.35 -23.65 7.19
CA THR A 3 -51.05 -23.60 7.83
C THR A 3 -50.12 -22.71 6.99
N HIS A 4 -49.63 -21.65 7.60
CA HIS A 4 -48.66 -20.73 7.03
C HIS A 4 -47.26 -21.31 7.25
N ASP A 5 -46.53 -21.49 6.14
CA ASP A 5 -45.10 -21.70 6.16
C ASP A 5 -44.38 -20.35 6.24
N ALA A 6 -43.56 -20.18 7.29
CA ALA A 6 -42.73 -19.02 7.47
C ALA A 6 -41.34 -19.27 6.88
N HIS A 7 -41.04 -18.62 5.78
CA HIS A 7 -39.65 -18.51 5.26
C HIS A 7 -38.80 -17.63 6.16
N HIS A 8 -37.78 -18.22 6.78
CA HIS A 8 -36.70 -17.51 7.45
C HIS A 8 -35.71 -17.04 6.37
N THR A 9 -35.73 -15.74 6.09
CA THR A 9 -34.63 -15.07 5.36
C THR A 9 -33.62 -14.59 6.38
N SER A 10 -32.45 -15.23 6.43
CA SER A 10 -31.28 -14.76 7.15
C SER A 10 -30.71 -13.54 6.41
N GLY A 11 -31.09 -12.36 6.83
CA GLY A 11 -30.45 -11.12 6.40
C GLY A 11 -29.07 -11.02 7.05
N HIS A 12 -28.02 -11.02 6.25
CA HIS A 12 -26.71 -10.56 6.70
C HIS A 12 -26.81 -9.04 6.85
N ASP A 13 -26.82 -8.60 8.09
CA ASP A 13 -26.76 -7.19 8.47
C ASP A 13 -25.33 -6.70 8.21
N HIS A 14 -25.13 -6.08 7.06
CA HIS A 14 -23.94 -5.28 6.79
C HIS A 14 -24.13 -3.97 7.57
N GLY A 15 -23.37 -3.80 8.63
CA GLY A 15 -23.37 -2.58 9.43
C GLY A 15 -23.22 -1.34 8.54
N PRO A 16 -23.72 -0.16 8.98
CA PRO A 16 -23.77 1.03 8.15
C PRO A 16 -22.33 1.46 7.77
N ALA A 17 -22.07 1.55 6.46
CA ALA A 17 -20.87 2.21 5.95
C ALA A 17 -20.83 3.63 6.52
N VAL A 18 -19.76 3.96 7.23
CA VAL A 18 -19.54 5.31 7.76
C VAL A 18 -19.34 6.23 6.56
N ARG A 19 -20.37 7.02 6.23
CA ARG A 19 -20.28 8.07 5.21
C ARG A 19 -19.69 9.31 5.89
N HIS A 20 -18.48 9.70 5.49
CA HIS A 20 -18.01 11.04 5.76
C HIS A 20 -18.93 12.07 5.08
N GLU A 21 -19.09 13.27 5.66
CA GLU A 21 -19.99 14.32 5.18
C GLU A 21 -19.80 14.71 3.71
N HIS A 22 -18.75 14.24 3.05
CA HIS A 22 -18.40 14.53 1.66
C HIS A 22 -18.56 13.34 0.70
N GLY A 23 -19.11 12.20 1.14
CA GLY A 23 -19.51 11.11 0.25
C GLY A 23 -18.35 10.26 -0.34
N TYR A 24 -17.10 10.44 0.11
CA TYR A 24 -15.96 9.67 -0.37
C TYR A 24 -15.87 8.32 0.34
N ALA A 25 -15.64 7.24 -0.43
CA ALA A 25 -15.48 5.89 0.12
C ALA A 25 -14.23 5.78 0.99
N LEU A 26 -14.30 4.99 2.07
CA LEU A 26 -13.14 4.66 2.89
C LEU A 26 -12.09 3.91 2.06
N ARG A 27 -10.82 4.23 2.26
CA ARG A 27 -9.71 3.87 1.38
C ARG A 27 -9.23 2.42 1.50
N ASP A 28 -9.45 1.82 2.66
CA ASP A 28 -9.14 0.39 2.91
C ASP A 28 -10.36 -0.52 2.65
N ASP A 29 -11.41 -0.01 1.95
CA ASP A 29 -12.58 -0.81 1.59
C ASP A 29 -12.22 -1.79 0.46
N GLU A 30 -12.21 -3.09 0.81
CA GLU A 30 -11.97 -4.20 -0.09
C GLU A 30 -12.82 -4.10 -1.36
N SER A 31 -14.10 -3.76 -1.22
CA SER A 31 -15.05 -3.76 -2.34
C SER A 31 -14.71 -2.70 -3.40
N VAL A 32 -14.18 -1.56 -2.99
CA VAL A 32 -13.74 -0.48 -3.89
C VAL A 32 -12.53 -0.91 -4.70
N TRP A 33 -11.54 -1.51 -4.04
CA TRP A 33 -10.33 -1.99 -4.69
C TRP A 33 -10.59 -3.21 -5.56
N ASP A 34 -11.39 -4.18 -5.10
CA ASP A 34 -11.76 -5.35 -5.88
C ASP A 34 -12.51 -4.98 -7.17
N ALA A 35 -13.43 -3.99 -7.10
CA ALA A 35 -14.09 -3.46 -8.28
C ALA A 35 -13.08 -2.91 -9.28
N ARG A 36 -12.14 -2.06 -8.83
CA ARG A 36 -11.11 -1.45 -9.66
C ARG A 36 -10.19 -2.49 -10.31
N TYR A 37 -9.74 -3.50 -9.54
CA TYR A 37 -8.92 -4.57 -10.10
C TYR A 37 -9.69 -5.49 -11.04
N SER A 38 -11.02 -5.62 -10.88
CA SER A 38 -11.84 -6.45 -11.75
C SER A 38 -12.15 -5.83 -13.12
N GLU A 39 -11.97 -4.52 -13.30
CA GLU A 39 -12.22 -3.83 -14.57
C GLU A 39 -11.24 -4.21 -15.68
N LEU A 40 -10.02 -4.58 -15.35
CA LEU A 40 -8.95 -4.89 -16.29
C LEU A 40 -8.23 -6.18 -15.88
N ASP A 41 -7.71 -6.91 -16.84
CA ASP A 41 -6.88 -8.11 -16.60
C ASP A 41 -5.57 -7.76 -15.88
N ARG A 42 -5.07 -6.54 -16.09
CA ARG A 42 -3.91 -5.95 -15.41
C ARG A 42 -4.12 -4.44 -15.28
N VAL A 43 -3.97 -3.93 -14.06
CA VAL A 43 -4.10 -2.50 -13.78
C VAL A 43 -2.74 -1.79 -13.87
N TRP A 44 -1.69 -2.39 -13.34
CA TRP A 44 -0.35 -1.79 -13.29
C TRP A 44 0.60 -2.37 -14.36
N SER A 45 1.79 -1.78 -14.48
CA SER A 45 2.80 -2.20 -15.47
C SER A 45 3.28 -3.65 -15.29
N GLY A 46 3.27 -4.15 -14.06
CA GLY A 46 3.89 -5.43 -13.68
C GLY A 46 5.41 -5.35 -13.50
N GLU A 47 6.01 -4.17 -13.68
CA GLU A 47 7.42 -3.91 -13.40
C GLU A 47 7.58 -3.35 -11.98
N PRO A 48 8.68 -3.65 -11.27
CA PRO A 48 8.96 -3.06 -9.96
C PRO A 48 9.18 -1.54 -10.08
N ASN A 49 8.82 -0.82 -9.04
CA ASN A 49 9.00 0.62 -8.99
C ASN A 49 10.49 1.00 -9.00
N LEU A 50 10.86 1.99 -9.84
CA LEU A 50 12.25 2.40 -10.00
C LEU A 50 12.85 2.88 -8.68
N ALA A 51 12.11 3.68 -7.89
CA ALA A 51 12.58 4.16 -6.61
C ALA A 51 12.89 2.99 -5.64
N LEU A 52 12.05 1.93 -5.61
CA LEU A 52 12.35 0.74 -4.82
C LEU A 52 13.64 0.06 -5.29
N THR A 53 13.78 -0.15 -6.59
CA THR A 53 14.96 -0.86 -7.12
C THR A 53 16.27 -0.13 -6.84
N VAL A 54 16.26 1.21 -6.87
CA VAL A 54 17.40 2.06 -6.56
C VAL A 54 17.73 2.03 -5.06
N GLU A 55 16.74 2.26 -4.21
CA GLU A 55 16.95 2.34 -2.76
C GLU A 55 17.32 0.98 -2.15
N ALA A 56 16.60 -0.08 -2.54
CA ALA A 56 16.85 -1.42 -2.01
C ALA A 56 18.15 -2.05 -2.53
N ALA A 57 18.72 -1.56 -3.65
CA ALA A 57 20.02 -2.04 -4.15
C ALA A 57 21.18 -1.83 -3.18
N THR A 58 21.06 -0.85 -2.27
CA THR A 58 22.08 -0.50 -1.27
C THR A 58 21.86 -1.18 0.08
N LEU A 59 20.75 -1.88 0.26
CA LEU A 59 20.36 -2.54 1.50
C LEU A 59 20.72 -4.03 1.45
N ALA A 60 21.19 -4.57 2.57
CA ALA A 60 21.30 -6.01 2.74
C ALA A 60 19.91 -6.63 2.84
N PRO A 61 19.62 -7.73 2.14
CA PRO A 61 18.35 -8.44 2.28
C PRO A 61 18.07 -8.84 3.73
N GLY A 62 16.86 -8.60 4.16
CA GLY A 62 16.31 -8.91 5.48
C GLY A 62 14.81 -9.15 5.35
N ARG A 63 14.02 -8.71 6.35
CA ARG A 63 12.55 -8.80 6.33
C ARG A 63 11.98 -7.52 5.70
N ALA A 64 11.22 -7.68 4.64
CA ALA A 64 10.54 -6.57 3.96
C ALA A 64 9.02 -6.63 4.12
N LEU A 65 8.41 -5.47 4.29
CA LEU A 65 6.97 -5.28 4.20
C LEU A 65 6.65 -4.41 2.98
N ASP A 66 5.77 -4.89 2.12
CA ASP A 66 5.21 -4.14 0.99
C ASP A 66 3.75 -3.79 1.29
N VAL A 67 3.46 -2.50 1.50
CA VAL A 67 2.15 -1.98 1.93
C VAL A 67 1.37 -1.48 0.72
N GLY A 68 0.16 -2.05 0.50
CA GLY A 68 -0.61 -1.77 -0.70
C GLY A 68 0.06 -2.38 -1.93
N CYS A 69 0.44 -3.66 -1.84
CA CYS A 69 1.28 -4.31 -2.83
C CYS A 69 0.62 -4.51 -4.20
N GLY A 70 -0.69 -4.32 -4.31
CA GLY A 70 -1.44 -4.51 -5.54
C GLY A 70 -1.20 -5.87 -6.18
N GLU A 71 -0.84 -5.87 -7.46
CA GLU A 71 -0.54 -7.08 -8.24
C GLU A 71 0.86 -7.68 -7.96
N GLY A 72 1.59 -7.14 -6.95
CA GLY A 72 2.75 -7.76 -6.31
C GLY A 72 4.09 -7.56 -7.01
N ALA A 73 4.23 -6.62 -7.95
CA ALA A 73 5.47 -6.43 -8.71
C ALA A 73 6.69 -6.16 -7.80
N ASP A 74 6.54 -5.26 -6.82
CA ASP A 74 7.58 -4.89 -5.85
C ASP A 74 7.90 -6.04 -4.90
N ALA A 75 6.87 -6.66 -4.33
CA ALA A 75 7.02 -7.82 -3.43
C ALA A 75 7.75 -8.99 -4.10
N VAL A 76 7.37 -9.32 -5.34
CA VAL A 76 8.01 -10.39 -6.13
C VAL A 76 9.47 -10.04 -6.45
N TRP A 77 9.74 -8.80 -6.85
CA TRP A 77 11.09 -8.35 -7.13
C TRP A 77 11.98 -8.43 -5.87
N LEU A 78 11.51 -7.97 -4.70
CA LEU A 78 12.23 -8.09 -3.43
C LEU A 78 12.52 -9.56 -3.10
N ALA A 79 11.55 -10.45 -3.25
CA ALA A 79 11.72 -11.88 -2.98
C ALA A 79 12.77 -12.53 -3.92
N THR A 80 12.83 -12.12 -5.21
CA THR A 80 13.89 -12.58 -6.13
C THR A 80 15.29 -12.12 -5.73
N ARG A 81 15.39 -11.08 -4.88
CA ARG A 81 16.64 -10.52 -4.35
C ARG A 81 17.01 -11.06 -2.98
N GLY A 82 16.27 -12.07 -2.49
CA GLY A 82 16.58 -12.75 -1.24
C GLY A 82 15.95 -12.11 0.01
N TRP A 83 15.03 -11.15 -0.15
CA TRP A 83 14.25 -10.61 0.97
C TRP A 83 13.21 -11.63 1.45
N GLU A 84 13.00 -11.71 2.76
CA GLU A 84 11.84 -12.37 3.35
C GLU A 84 10.67 -11.38 3.33
N VAL A 85 9.75 -11.55 2.36
CA VAL A 85 8.72 -10.54 2.06
C VAL A 85 7.39 -10.91 2.68
N THR A 86 6.80 -9.96 3.39
CA THR A 86 5.36 -9.87 3.70
C THR A 86 4.78 -8.76 2.83
N ALA A 87 3.66 -9.01 2.17
CA ALA A 87 2.98 -8.05 1.32
C ALA A 87 1.50 -8.00 1.67
N LEU A 88 0.95 -6.81 1.85
CA LEU A 88 -0.46 -6.64 2.20
C LEU A 88 -1.18 -5.76 1.18
N ASP A 89 -2.44 -6.12 0.95
CA ASP A 89 -3.37 -5.32 0.13
C ASP A 89 -4.81 -5.62 0.60
N PRO A 90 -5.71 -4.63 0.61
CA PRO A 90 -7.12 -4.86 0.92
C PRO A 90 -7.85 -5.64 -0.17
N SER A 91 -7.34 -5.69 -1.41
CA SER A 91 -7.99 -6.38 -2.52
C SER A 91 -7.62 -7.86 -2.61
N GLY A 92 -8.61 -8.72 -2.48
CA GLY A 92 -8.46 -10.17 -2.75
C GLY A 92 -8.15 -10.46 -4.21
N VAL A 93 -8.69 -9.68 -5.15
CA VAL A 93 -8.44 -9.79 -6.60
C VAL A 93 -6.98 -9.47 -6.92
N ALA A 94 -6.43 -8.37 -6.38
CA ALA A 94 -5.03 -8.00 -6.54
C ALA A 94 -4.10 -9.08 -6.00
N LEU A 95 -4.35 -9.54 -4.77
CA LEU A 95 -3.56 -10.60 -4.13
C LEU A 95 -3.59 -11.93 -4.88
N ALA A 96 -4.70 -12.28 -5.53
CA ALA A 96 -4.75 -13.48 -6.36
C ALA A 96 -3.78 -13.40 -7.54
N ARG A 97 -3.70 -12.24 -8.20
CA ARG A 97 -2.73 -11.97 -9.28
C ARG A 97 -1.29 -11.94 -8.78
N ALA A 98 -1.06 -11.32 -7.63
CA ALA A 98 0.25 -11.26 -6.99
C ALA A 98 0.79 -12.66 -6.67
N ARG A 99 -0.06 -13.56 -6.13
CA ARG A 99 0.31 -14.98 -5.91
C ARG A 99 0.70 -15.67 -7.20
N ALA A 100 -0.10 -15.53 -8.26
CA ALA A 100 0.21 -16.13 -9.55
C ALA A 100 1.53 -15.60 -10.15
N ALA A 101 1.82 -14.30 -9.97
CA ALA A 101 3.09 -13.70 -10.39
C ALA A 101 4.27 -14.31 -9.63
N ALA A 102 4.19 -14.45 -8.30
CA ALA A 102 5.22 -15.05 -7.46
C ALA A 102 5.48 -16.54 -7.83
N GLU A 103 4.40 -17.30 -8.04
CA GLU A 103 4.48 -18.71 -8.47
C GLU A 103 5.20 -18.86 -9.82
N SER A 104 4.93 -17.96 -10.77
CA SER A 104 5.52 -18.00 -12.10
C SER A 104 7.05 -17.90 -12.08
N VAL A 105 7.62 -17.17 -11.11
CA VAL A 105 9.06 -16.99 -10.90
C VAL A 105 9.61 -17.82 -9.73
N ARG A 106 8.76 -18.63 -9.09
CA ARG A 106 9.12 -19.57 -8.01
C ARG A 106 9.71 -18.91 -6.77
N VAL A 107 9.14 -17.78 -6.35
CA VAL A 107 9.48 -17.13 -5.08
C VAL A 107 8.34 -17.27 -4.08
N SER A 108 8.68 -17.16 -2.79
CA SER A 108 7.72 -17.21 -1.70
C SER A 108 7.54 -15.81 -1.12
N VAL A 109 6.28 -15.40 -0.94
CA VAL A 109 5.87 -14.15 -0.29
C VAL A 109 4.73 -14.46 0.68
N ARG A 110 4.75 -13.90 1.87
CA ARG A 110 3.63 -13.94 2.81
C ARG A 110 2.60 -12.88 2.41
N TRP A 111 1.49 -13.32 1.85
CA TRP A 111 0.39 -12.43 1.45
C TRP A 111 -0.60 -12.24 2.59
N VAL A 112 -0.91 -10.98 2.91
CA VAL A 112 -1.86 -10.57 3.96
C VAL A 112 -3.01 -9.82 3.30
N HIS A 113 -4.21 -10.37 3.40
CA HIS A 113 -5.44 -9.75 2.88
C HIS A 113 -6.03 -8.86 3.97
N ALA A 114 -5.59 -7.62 4.03
CA ALA A 114 -6.04 -6.60 4.98
C ALA A 114 -5.54 -5.22 4.56
N GLY A 115 -6.21 -4.16 5.03
CA GLY A 115 -5.66 -2.80 5.06
C GLY A 115 -4.55 -2.66 6.12
N LEU A 116 -3.81 -1.54 6.07
CA LEU A 116 -2.70 -1.28 7.00
C LEU A 116 -3.18 -1.21 8.47
N ALA A 117 -4.35 -0.63 8.70
CA ALA A 117 -4.88 -0.42 10.05
C ALA A 117 -5.25 -1.74 10.73
N GLU A 118 -5.82 -2.70 9.99
CA GLU A 118 -6.34 -3.97 10.50
C GLU A 118 -5.30 -5.08 10.52
N ALA A 119 -4.22 -4.94 9.74
CA ALA A 119 -3.23 -6.00 9.58
C ALA A 119 -2.51 -6.33 10.89
N ASP A 120 -2.52 -7.60 11.29
CA ASP A 120 -1.73 -8.09 12.42
C ASP A 120 -0.27 -8.32 11.99
N LEU A 121 0.55 -7.30 12.26
CA LEU A 121 1.96 -7.24 11.87
C LEU A 121 2.85 -6.96 13.08
N PRO A 122 4.04 -7.57 13.15
CA PRO A 122 4.95 -7.41 14.28
C PRO A 122 5.54 -5.99 14.34
N VAL A 123 5.45 -5.35 15.51
CA VAL A 123 6.12 -4.07 15.79
C VAL A 123 7.64 -4.25 15.70
N GLY A 124 8.33 -3.34 14.99
CA GLY A 124 9.77 -3.45 14.72
C GLY A 124 10.15 -4.70 13.94
N GLY A 125 9.20 -5.23 13.16
CA GLY A 125 9.35 -6.52 12.49
C GLY A 125 10.11 -6.49 11.16
N PHE A 126 10.33 -5.29 10.56
CA PHE A 126 10.81 -5.20 9.19
C PHE A 126 12.03 -4.30 9.05
N ASP A 127 13.01 -4.78 8.29
CA ASP A 127 14.23 -4.06 7.96
C ASP A 127 14.00 -3.07 6.80
N LEU A 128 12.97 -3.34 5.96
CA LEU A 128 12.46 -2.44 4.94
C LEU A 128 10.93 -2.42 4.99
N VAL A 129 10.34 -1.23 5.03
CA VAL A 129 8.91 -1.01 4.81
C VAL A 129 8.76 -0.15 3.56
N SER A 130 8.19 -0.69 2.50
CA SER A 130 7.91 0.01 1.24
C SER A 130 6.43 0.34 1.11
N VAL A 131 6.15 1.57 0.67
CA VAL A 131 4.80 2.11 0.53
C VAL A 131 4.75 2.95 -0.74
N PHE A 132 4.12 2.44 -1.78
CA PHE A 132 4.09 3.08 -3.10
C PHE A 132 2.68 3.46 -3.50
N TYR A 133 2.48 4.75 -3.78
CA TYR A 133 1.21 5.35 -4.23
C TYR A 133 0.00 4.97 -3.38
N PRO A 134 0.14 5.00 -2.04
CA PRO A 134 -0.91 4.53 -1.16
C PRO A 134 -2.09 5.51 -1.11
N ALA A 135 -3.28 4.99 -0.80
CA ALA A 135 -4.44 5.78 -0.43
C ALA A 135 -4.71 5.63 1.08
N LEU A 136 -3.76 6.03 1.91
CA LEU A 136 -3.83 5.90 3.37
C LEU A 136 -4.54 7.10 3.98
N ASP A 137 -5.66 6.86 4.65
CA ASP A 137 -6.46 7.88 5.32
C ASP A 137 -5.73 8.43 6.56
N LEU A 138 -5.64 9.76 6.66
CA LEU A 138 -4.99 10.45 7.78
C LEU A 138 -5.66 10.14 9.12
N GLU A 139 -6.97 9.90 9.17
CA GLU A 139 -7.71 9.61 10.40
C GLU A 139 -7.30 8.27 11.02
N THR A 140 -6.75 7.33 10.24
CA THR A 140 -6.27 6.03 10.74
C THR A 140 -4.91 6.09 11.42
N GLY A 141 -4.25 7.26 11.46
CA GLY A 141 -2.93 7.44 12.06
C GLY A 141 -1.81 6.70 11.33
N PRO A 142 -1.75 6.73 9.98
CA PRO A 142 -0.88 5.86 9.20
C PRO A 142 0.61 6.08 9.45
N VAL A 143 1.04 7.31 9.77
CA VAL A 143 2.45 7.60 10.07
C VAL A 143 2.94 6.80 11.27
N GLY A 144 2.22 6.87 12.39
CA GLY A 144 2.56 6.13 13.61
C GLY A 144 2.55 4.61 13.38
N ARG A 145 1.58 4.12 12.61
CA ARG A 145 1.49 2.70 12.27
C ARG A 145 2.68 2.25 11.44
N LEU A 146 3.00 2.92 10.34
CA LEU A 146 4.15 2.62 9.49
C LEU A 146 5.47 2.68 10.27
N ALA A 147 5.67 3.75 11.04
CA ALA A 147 6.85 3.91 11.88
C ALA A 147 7.04 2.78 12.89
N SER A 148 5.94 2.28 13.48
CA SER A 148 5.97 1.18 14.45
C SER A 148 6.45 -0.14 13.86
N LEU A 149 6.27 -0.37 12.57
CA LEU A 149 6.61 -1.62 11.88
C LEU A 149 8.10 -1.73 11.52
N VAL A 150 8.80 -0.61 11.38
CA VAL A 150 10.22 -0.59 11.00
C VAL A 150 11.11 -0.98 12.18
N ALA A 151 12.05 -1.89 11.96
CA ALA A 151 13.03 -2.29 12.96
C ALA A 151 14.02 -1.14 13.29
N PRO A 152 14.66 -1.13 14.46
CA PRO A 152 15.80 -0.24 14.70
C PRO A 152 16.88 -0.42 13.62
N GLY A 153 17.34 0.67 13.00
CA GLY A 153 18.23 0.66 11.85
C GLY A 153 17.56 0.34 10.50
N GLY A 154 16.29 -0.02 10.50
CA GLY A 154 15.51 -0.30 9.29
C GLY A 154 15.13 0.95 8.51
N THR A 155 14.69 0.74 7.28
CA THR A 155 14.34 1.80 6.32
C THR A 155 12.83 1.81 6.05
N LEU A 156 12.23 2.98 6.06
CA LEU A 156 10.92 3.27 5.50
C LEU A 156 11.11 4.00 4.17
N LEU A 157 10.48 3.51 3.11
CA LEU A 157 10.45 4.10 1.79
C LEU A 157 9.00 4.43 1.44
N PHE A 158 8.68 5.72 1.40
CA PHE A 158 7.34 6.21 1.05
C PHE A 158 7.40 7.01 -0.23
N VAL A 159 6.63 6.63 -1.23
CA VAL A 159 6.67 7.21 -2.57
C VAL A 159 5.26 7.53 -3.06
N HIS A 160 5.10 8.71 -3.63
CA HIS A 160 3.87 9.11 -4.29
C HIS A 160 4.16 9.91 -5.56
N HIS A 161 3.17 10.08 -6.43
CA HIS A 161 3.31 10.95 -7.60
C HIS A 161 3.62 12.38 -7.20
N ALA A 162 4.55 13.04 -7.91
CA ALA A 162 4.93 14.42 -7.63
C ALA A 162 3.81 15.41 -7.95
N GLU A 163 2.94 15.05 -8.90
CA GLU A 163 1.82 15.87 -9.32
C GLU A 163 0.53 15.04 -9.20
N VAL A 164 -0.39 15.51 -8.37
CA VAL A 164 -1.72 14.92 -8.21
C VAL A 164 -2.74 15.94 -8.72
N ASP A 165 -3.44 15.59 -9.79
CA ASP A 165 -4.58 16.34 -10.27
C ASP A 165 -5.75 16.12 -9.31
N ARG A 166 -6.02 17.12 -8.47
CA ARG A 166 -7.05 17.05 -7.43
C ARG A 166 -8.45 16.84 -8.02
N GLU A 167 -8.78 17.52 -9.11
CA GLU A 167 -10.11 17.41 -9.73
C GLU A 167 -10.33 15.99 -10.23
N ARG A 168 -9.36 15.43 -10.94
CA ARG A 168 -9.38 14.06 -11.43
C ARG A 168 -9.39 13.03 -10.28
N ALA A 169 -8.64 13.28 -9.20
CA ALA A 169 -8.64 12.39 -8.03
C ALA A 169 -10.02 12.33 -7.39
N LEU A 170 -10.70 13.48 -7.24
CA LEU A 170 -12.06 13.57 -6.73
C LEU A 170 -13.08 12.83 -7.63
N GLU A 171 -12.96 12.94 -8.95
CA GLU A 171 -13.80 12.19 -9.90
C GLU A 171 -13.68 10.67 -9.70
N HIS A 172 -12.49 10.20 -9.30
CA HIS A 172 -12.22 8.79 -8.97
C HIS A 172 -12.52 8.43 -7.51
N GLY A 173 -13.14 9.32 -6.75
CA GLY A 173 -13.52 9.10 -5.35
C GLY A 173 -12.36 9.23 -4.35
N PHE A 174 -11.24 9.87 -4.71
CA PHE A 174 -10.10 10.11 -3.84
C PHE A 174 -9.97 11.60 -3.54
N ASP A 175 -10.09 12.00 -2.28
CA ASP A 175 -9.73 13.37 -1.86
C ASP A 175 -8.27 13.38 -1.36
N PRO A 176 -7.35 14.00 -2.11
CA PRO A 176 -5.94 14.04 -1.71
C PRO A 176 -5.70 14.71 -0.36
N ASP A 177 -6.58 15.64 0.04
CA ASP A 177 -6.45 16.36 1.31
C ASP A 177 -6.72 15.47 2.55
N LEU A 178 -7.36 14.32 2.35
CA LEU A 178 -7.64 13.32 3.38
C LEU A 178 -6.59 12.20 3.43
N LEU A 179 -5.65 12.18 2.50
CA LEU A 179 -4.67 11.10 2.35
C LEU A 179 -3.28 11.54 2.82
N LEU A 180 -2.51 10.57 3.29
CA LEU A 180 -1.13 10.79 3.69
C LEU A 180 -0.26 11.17 2.48
N SER A 181 0.29 12.39 2.51
CA SER A 181 1.24 12.87 1.50
C SER A 181 2.70 12.55 1.89
N PRO A 182 3.66 12.62 0.94
CA PRO A 182 5.08 12.51 1.24
C PRO A 182 5.57 13.55 2.27
N GLU A 183 5.09 14.78 2.18
CA GLU A 183 5.38 15.84 3.14
C GLU A 183 4.83 15.50 4.53
N GLY A 184 3.60 15.00 4.59
CA GLY A 184 2.95 14.56 5.83
C GLY A 184 3.70 13.39 6.46
N MET A 185 4.17 12.43 5.64
CA MET A 185 5.00 11.32 6.11
C MET A 185 6.32 11.81 6.71
N ALA A 186 7.05 12.66 5.99
CA ALA A 186 8.34 13.20 6.45
C ALA A 186 8.21 14.04 7.73
N ALA A 187 7.19 14.90 7.80
CA ALA A 187 6.95 15.77 8.96
C ALA A 187 6.42 15.01 10.19
N GLY A 188 5.73 13.90 9.98
CA GLY A 188 5.14 13.11 11.06
C GLY A 188 6.11 12.13 11.75
N LEU A 189 7.31 11.93 11.20
CA LEU A 189 8.39 11.17 11.85
C LEU A 189 9.13 12.06 12.86
N GLY A 190 9.30 11.56 14.08
CA GLY A 190 9.97 12.30 15.16
C GLY A 190 11.50 12.14 15.18
N ASP A 191 12.12 12.54 16.31
CA ASP A 191 13.57 12.59 16.50
C ASP A 191 14.29 11.22 16.32
N GLY A 192 13.57 10.12 16.42
CA GLY A 192 14.11 8.76 16.22
C GLY A 192 14.36 8.38 14.75
N TRP A 193 14.39 9.34 13.81
CA TRP A 193 14.51 9.09 12.40
C TRP A 193 15.49 10.01 11.69
N SER A 194 16.26 9.45 10.76
CA SER A 194 17.02 10.22 9.77
C SER A 194 16.20 10.25 8.48
N VAL A 195 15.57 11.40 8.19
CA VAL A 195 14.66 11.56 7.05
C VAL A 195 15.36 12.29 5.90
N THR A 196 15.25 11.75 4.70
CA THR A 196 15.68 12.35 3.43
C THR A 196 14.47 12.49 2.51
N GLY A 197 14.28 13.65 1.93
CA GLY A 197 13.13 13.97 1.07
C GLY A 197 12.05 14.75 1.82
N PRO A 198 10.84 14.93 1.21
CA PRO A 198 10.49 14.43 -0.12
C PRO A 198 11.38 14.98 -1.24
N GLU A 199 11.92 14.09 -2.06
CA GLU A 199 12.78 14.42 -3.19
C GLU A 199 12.07 14.08 -4.51
N LYS A 200 12.00 15.05 -5.44
CA LYS A 200 11.43 14.81 -6.77
C LYS A 200 12.42 14.03 -7.62
N ARG A 201 11.98 12.86 -8.09
CA ARG A 201 12.79 11.96 -8.93
C ARG A 201 12.03 11.55 -10.19
N PRO A 202 12.73 11.41 -11.35
CA PRO A 202 12.08 10.96 -12.56
C PRO A 202 11.59 9.52 -12.41
N ARG A 203 10.39 9.27 -12.91
CA ARG A 203 9.76 7.97 -12.99
C ARG A 203 9.93 7.39 -14.38
N SER A 204 10.26 6.09 -14.45
CA SER A 204 10.31 5.36 -15.72
C SER A 204 9.36 4.17 -15.62
N VAL A 205 8.20 4.26 -16.27
CA VAL A 205 7.20 3.19 -16.35
C VAL A 205 6.67 3.10 -17.76
N SER A 206 6.65 1.89 -18.32
CA SER A 206 6.08 1.61 -19.63
C SER A 206 4.72 0.91 -19.46
N GLY A 207 3.62 1.67 -19.47
CA GLY A 207 2.26 1.14 -19.40
C GLY A 207 1.67 1.09 -17.99
N GLY A 208 0.40 0.63 -17.92
CA GLY A 208 -0.40 0.63 -16.71
C GLY A 208 -1.07 1.98 -16.39
N ALA A 209 -1.98 1.99 -15.42
CA ALA A 209 -2.82 3.13 -15.09
C ALA A 209 -2.04 4.39 -14.67
N GLY A 210 -0.84 4.22 -14.10
CA GLY A 210 0.02 5.33 -13.66
C GLY A 210 1.06 5.81 -14.67
N ALA A 211 1.05 5.34 -15.94
CA ALA A 211 2.09 5.66 -16.93
C ALA A 211 2.13 7.14 -17.38
N HIS A 212 1.10 7.92 -17.08
CA HIS A 212 1.03 9.34 -17.40
C HIS A 212 1.77 10.25 -16.38
N HIS A 213 2.16 9.73 -15.22
CA HIS A 213 2.98 10.46 -14.26
C HIS A 213 4.46 10.30 -14.61
N HIS A 214 5.19 11.43 -14.61
CA HIS A 214 6.59 11.49 -15.02
C HIS A 214 7.59 11.56 -13.87
N ASP A 215 7.14 12.06 -12.72
CA ASP A 215 7.98 12.25 -11.54
C ASP A 215 7.29 11.71 -10.28
N ASP A 216 8.10 11.22 -9.37
CA ASP A 216 7.70 10.79 -8.04
C ASP A 216 8.31 11.71 -6.96
N LEU A 217 7.62 11.84 -5.82
CA LEU A 217 8.17 12.33 -4.57
C LEU A 217 8.57 11.13 -3.71
N VAL A 218 9.84 11.07 -3.36
CA VAL A 218 10.44 9.98 -2.60
C VAL A 218 10.85 10.46 -1.22
N VAL A 219 10.33 9.81 -0.18
CA VAL A 219 10.77 9.96 1.21
C VAL A 219 11.47 8.67 1.62
N ARG A 220 12.73 8.78 2.02
CA ARG A 220 13.50 7.73 2.66
C ARG A 220 13.79 8.10 4.10
N ALA A 221 13.34 7.26 5.02
CA ALA A 221 13.60 7.47 6.44
C ALA A 221 14.27 6.23 7.06
N VAL A 222 15.34 6.42 7.81
CA VAL A 222 16.03 5.37 8.54
C VAL A 222 15.76 5.53 10.02
N ARG A 223 15.24 4.50 10.66
CA ARG A 223 15.02 4.49 12.09
C ARG A 223 16.36 4.43 12.82
N THR A 224 16.62 5.36 13.73
CA THR A 224 17.86 5.35 14.50
C THR A 224 17.91 4.12 15.42
N THR A 225 19.10 3.60 15.64
CA THR A 225 19.34 2.62 16.71
C THR A 225 19.59 3.40 18.00
N ASP A 226 18.82 3.10 19.05
CA ASP A 226 19.14 3.62 20.37
C ASP A 226 20.58 3.21 20.72
N THR A 227 21.42 4.19 20.98
CA THR A 227 22.82 4.00 21.40
C THR A 227 22.89 3.79 22.90
#